data_a48fd33d63497748797293a8b02cb590
#
_entry.id   a48fd33d63497748797293a8b02cb590
#
_cell.length_a   1.000
_cell.length_b   1.000
_cell.length_c   1.000
_cell.angle_alpha   90.00
_cell.angle_beta   90.00
_cell.angle_gamma   90.00
#
_symmetry.space_group_name_H-M   'P 1'
#
loop_
_entity.id
_entity.type
_entity.pdbx_description
1 polymer ?
#
loop_
_entity_poly.entity_id
_entity_poly.type
_entity_poly.pdbx_seq_one_letter_code
_entity_poly.pdbx_strand_id
1 'polypeptide(L)'
;MNNETAMIVDIPFNTDTNPFWPEFDDRFIDVKKQSKTKEWIDYRIDIFMKYTGKSLINQTNQHFKCVVRYAKESENLIFDALSKYPKLPENIIFTDDGESYIEKLIYGYKYIYHIRIDSDNMFSSSYIEELSKVKYNEELQCILSQNGYLYDSNENRLADMFHTSPSVYALVYTVDDFICGFQHRLENSHWGAVKLVKEVIESHSYALITHKKNIDNNFDLILQVGYPLIRTKEMFGEEKETVLKEFNLI
;
A
#
# COMPACT_ATOMS: atom_id res chain seq x y z
N MET A 1 15.15 18.22 5.85
CA MET A 1 14.55 16.87 5.94
C MET A 1 14.93 16.31 7.29
N ASN A 2 14.00 15.67 7.97
CA ASN A 2 14.29 15.06 9.26
C ASN A 2 15.02 13.73 8.99
N ASN A 3 16.35 13.72 9.10
CA ASN A 3 17.17 12.52 8.85
C ASN A 3 17.00 11.42 9.94
N GLU A 4 16.05 11.58 10.85
CA GLU A 4 15.84 10.66 11.98
C GLU A 4 14.75 9.62 11.71
N THR A 5 13.93 9.78 10.67
CA THR A 5 12.79 8.91 10.35
C THR A 5 13.04 8.11 9.07
N ALA A 6 12.98 6.80 9.16
CA ALA A 6 12.94 5.90 8.02
C ALA A 6 11.50 5.79 7.50
N MET A 7 11.30 5.96 6.20
CA MET A 7 10.01 5.71 5.52
C MET A 7 10.10 4.38 4.78
N ILE A 8 9.38 3.37 5.28
CA ILE A 8 9.38 2.02 4.74
C ILE A 8 7.99 1.67 4.23
N VAL A 9 7.87 1.57 2.92
CA VAL A 9 6.67 1.02 2.27
C VAL A 9 6.79 -0.50 2.28
N ASP A 10 5.87 -1.18 2.94
CA ASP A 10 5.87 -2.63 3.10
C ASP A 10 4.64 -3.25 2.42
N ILE A 11 4.88 -4.03 1.37
CA ILE A 11 3.85 -4.56 0.49
C ILE A 11 3.80 -6.08 0.59
N PRO A 12 2.74 -6.66 1.17
CA PRO A 12 2.53 -8.10 1.11
C PRO A 12 2.07 -8.50 -0.30
N PHE A 13 2.95 -9.11 -1.09
CA PHE A 13 2.64 -9.54 -2.45
C PHE A 13 1.95 -10.91 -2.47
N ASN A 14 2.68 -11.98 -2.13
CA ASN A 14 2.16 -13.33 -1.94
C ASN A 14 2.84 -14.05 -0.77
N THR A 15 3.30 -13.29 0.19
CA THR A 15 3.94 -13.80 1.41
C THR A 15 2.98 -14.66 2.24
N ASP A 16 3.54 -15.57 3.01
CA ASP A 16 2.77 -16.44 3.91
C ASP A 16 2.25 -15.72 5.16
N THR A 17 2.87 -14.62 5.54
CA THR A 17 2.50 -13.78 6.68
C THR A 17 2.23 -12.36 6.22
N ASN A 18 1.17 -11.74 6.72
CA ASN A 18 0.93 -10.33 6.49
C ASN A 18 1.58 -9.50 7.60
N PRO A 19 2.51 -8.57 7.30
CA PRO A 19 3.21 -7.78 8.32
C PRO A 19 2.30 -6.85 9.12
N PHE A 20 1.12 -6.53 8.62
CA PHE A 20 0.17 -5.64 9.29
C PHE A 20 -0.95 -6.38 10.02
N TRP A 21 -1.05 -7.70 9.83
CA TRP A 21 -2.06 -8.52 10.48
C TRP A 21 -1.69 -10.01 10.27
N PRO A 22 -0.97 -10.54 11.25
CA PRO A 22 -0.42 -11.88 11.15
C PRO A 22 -1.45 -13.00 11.37
N GLU A 23 -2.68 -12.69 11.82
CA GLU A 23 -3.69 -13.69 12.07
C GLU A 23 -4.10 -14.38 10.76
N PHE A 24 -4.06 -15.70 10.79
CA PHE A 24 -4.46 -16.52 9.64
C PHE A 24 -5.99 -16.54 9.50
N ASP A 25 -6.49 -16.26 8.30
CA ASP A 25 -7.89 -16.37 7.95
C ASP A 25 -8.09 -17.52 6.95
N ASP A 26 -8.77 -18.58 7.41
CA ASP A 26 -9.04 -19.78 6.62
C ASP A 26 -9.80 -19.51 5.31
N ARG A 27 -10.52 -18.38 5.21
CA ARG A 27 -11.19 -17.95 3.98
C ARG A 27 -10.24 -17.73 2.80
N PHE A 28 -8.97 -17.51 3.08
CA PHE A 28 -7.94 -17.23 2.07
C PHE A 28 -7.05 -18.44 1.72
N ILE A 29 -7.34 -19.66 2.21
CA ILE A 29 -6.51 -20.85 1.94
C ILE A 29 -6.34 -21.09 0.44
N ASP A 30 -7.44 -21.05 -0.32
CA ASP A 30 -7.40 -21.31 -1.76
C ASP A 30 -6.73 -20.17 -2.52
N VAL A 31 -6.94 -18.93 -2.09
CA VAL A 31 -6.24 -17.75 -2.62
C VAL A 31 -4.74 -17.88 -2.40
N LYS A 32 -4.32 -18.30 -1.22
CA LYS A 32 -2.92 -18.50 -0.85
C LYS A 32 -2.25 -19.57 -1.72
N LYS A 33 -2.95 -20.68 -2.03
CA LYS A 33 -2.47 -21.69 -2.98
C LYS A 33 -2.35 -21.13 -4.41
N GLN A 34 -3.36 -20.39 -4.87
CA GLN A 34 -3.37 -19.79 -6.19
C GLN A 34 -2.30 -18.72 -6.34
N SER A 35 -1.98 -17.97 -5.26
CA SER A 35 -0.99 -16.90 -5.30
C SER A 35 0.44 -17.35 -5.60
N LYS A 36 0.69 -18.67 -5.52
CA LYS A 36 2.00 -19.29 -5.82
C LYS A 36 2.06 -19.88 -7.25
N THR A 37 0.99 -19.76 -8.04
CA THR A 37 0.97 -20.24 -9.43
C THR A 37 1.57 -19.21 -10.40
N LYS A 38 2.12 -19.69 -11.51
CA LYS A 38 2.70 -18.83 -12.54
C LYS A 38 1.68 -17.84 -13.11
N GLU A 39 0.46 -18.29 -13.38
CA GLU A 39 -0.62 -17.46 -13.95
C GLU A 39 -1.02 -16.32 -13.00
N TRP A 40 -1.03 -16.59 -11.71
CA TRP A 40 -1.34 -15.57 -10.72
C TRP A 40 -0.20 -14.56 -10.61
N ILE A 41 1.05 -15.07 -10.52
CA ILE A 41 2.24 -14.23 -10.38
C ILE A 41 2.44 -13.34 -11.61
N ASP A 42 2.37 -13.89 -12.82
CA ASP A 42 2.46 -13.11 -14.06
C ASP A 42 1.41 -11.99 -14.09
N TYR A 43 0.16 -12.31 -13.75
CA TYR A 43 -0.92 -11.32 -13.70
C TYR A 43 -0.69 -10.25 -12.63
N ARG A 44 -0.29 -10.64 -11.42
CA ARG A 44 -0.10 -9.70 -10.31
C ARG A 44 1.14 -8.82 -10.48
N ILE A 45 2.21 -9.33 -11.10
CA ILE A 45 3.36 -8.51 -11.48
C ILE A 45 2.95 -7.48 -12.55
N ASP A 46 2.14 -7.85 -13.53
CA ASP A 46 1.61 -6.87 -14.51
C ASP A 46 0.81 -5.75 -13.82
N ILE A 47 -0.11 -6.11 -12.92
CA ILE A 47 -0.89 -5.16 -12.11
C ILE A 47 0.04 -4.29 -11.25
N PHE A 48 1.00 -4.89 -10.54
CA PHE A 48 1.97 -4.15 -9.74
C PHE A 48 2.75 -3.14 -10.58
N MET A 49 3.31 -3.56 -11.70
CA MET A 49 4.10 -2.69 -12.58
C MET A 49 3.26 -1.56 -13.19
N LYS A 50 2.00 -1.86 -13.50
CA LYS A 50 1.08 -0.89 -14.10
C LYS A 50 0.58 0.16 -13.11
N TYR A 51 0.40 -0.19 -11.85
CA TYR A 51 -0.20 0.66 -10.83
C TYR A 51 0.75 0.97 -9.68
N THR A 52 0.95 0.06 -8.75
CA THR A 52 1.71 0.30 -7.51
C THR A 52 3.16 0.69 -7.80
N GLY A 53 3.87 -0.11 -8.57
CA GLY A 53 5.26 0.15 -8.96
C GLY A 53 5.41 1.49 -9.70
N LYS A 54 4.49 1.78 -10.63
CA LYS A 54 4.47 3.06 -11.34
C LYS A 54 4.28 4.24 -10.39
N SER A 55 3.37 4.14 -9.40
CA SER A 55 3.14 5.21 -8.43
C SER A 55 4.33 5.44 -7.50
N LEU A 56 5.06 4.38 -7.13
CA LEU A 56 6.29 4.47 -6.33
C LEU A 56 7.44 5.11 -7.11
N ILE A 57 7.62 4.74 -8.38
CA ILE A 57 8.65 5.33 -9.26
C ILE A 57 8.41 6.83 -9.45
N ASN A 58 7.14 7.26 -9.52
CA ASN A 58 6.75 8.64 -9.77
C ASN A 58 6.57 9.50 -8.51
N GLN A 59 6.98 9.03 -7.31
CA GLN A 59 6.95 9.86 -6.13
C GLN A 59 7.88 11.07 -6.26
N THR A 60 7.40 12.27 -5.92
CA THR A 60 8.20 13.51 -5.91
C THR A 60 9.34 13.45 -4.88
N ASN A 61 9.13 12.73 -3.79
CA ASN A 61 10.14 12.45 -2.79
C ASN A 61 10.54 10.96 -2.86
N GLN A 62 11.77 10.68 -3.26
CA GLN A 62 12.33 9.33 -3.38
C GLN A 62 13.08 8.85 -2.11
N HIS A 63 13.00 9.60 -0.99
CA HIS A 63 13.63 9.21 0.27
C HIS A 63 12.77 8.21 1.05
N PHE A 64 12.53 7.05 0.46
CA PHE A 64 11.88 5.89 1.07
C PHE A 64 12.50 4.60 0.56
N LYS A 65 12.22 3.51 1.25
CA LYS A 65 12.48 2.15 0.77
C LYS A 65 11.16 1.41 0.67
N CYS A 66 10.98 0.66 -0.41
CA CYS A 66 9.83 -0.21 -0.61
C CYS A 66 10.28 -1.67 -0.56
N VAL A 67 9.68 -2.44 0.32
CA VAL A 67 9.91 -3.86 0.49
C VAL A 67 8.67 -4.61 0.03
N VAL A 68 8.80 -5.36 -1.06
CA VAL A 68 7.72 -6.19 -1.61
C VAL A 68 7.99 -7.63 -1.19
N ARG A 69 7.15 -8.13 -0.27
CA ARG A 69 7.35 -9.45 0.35
C ARG A 69 6.72 -10.54 -0.47
N TYR A 70 7.48 -11.60 -0.75
CA TYR A 70 6.97 -12.77 -1.44
C TYR A 70 7.29 -14.08 -0.69
N ALA A 71 6.55 -15.13 -0.99
CA ALA A 71 6.84 -16.47 -0.48
C ALA A 71 8.05 -17.07 -1.22
N LYS A 72 9.02 -17.59 -0.47
CA LYS A 72 10.31 -18.06 -0.97
C LYS A 72 10.21 -19.03 -2.18
N GLU A 73 9.25 -19.91 -2.16
CA GLU A 73 9.00 -20.84 -3.26
C GLU A 73 8.56 -20.16 -4.57
N SER A 74 8.15 -18.90 -4.52
CA SER A 74 7.73 -18.10 -5.69
C SER A 74 8.89 -17.34 -6.34
N GLU A 75 10.08 -17.33 -5.77
CA GLU A 75 11.22 -16.49 -6.17
C GLU A 75 11.50 -16.54 -7.68
N ASN A 76 11.70 -17.72 -8.23
CA ASN A 76 12.01 -17.88 -9.66
C ASN A 76 10.88 -17.34 -10.55
N LEU A 77 9.62 -17.61 -10.21
CA LEU A 77 8.47 -17.16 -10.99
C LEU A 77 8.33 -15.62 -10.95
N ILE A 78 8.61 -15.01 -9.79
CA ILE A 78 8.57 -13.56 -9.62
C ILE A 78 9.65 -12.88 -10.45
N PHE A 79 10.90 -13.35 -10.37
CA PHE A 79 11.99 -12.73 -11.13
C PHE A 79 11.87 -13.00 -12.64
N ASP A 80 11.35 -14.14 -13.06
CA ASP A 80 10.99 -14.40 -14.46
C ASP A 80 9.91 -13.42 -14.95
N ALA A 81 8.88 -13.17 -14.13
CA ALA A 81 7.84 -12.21 -14.48
C ALA A 81 8.38 -10.77 -14.54
N LEU A 82 9.18 -10.36 -13.55
CA LEU A 82 9.80 -9.03 -13.48
C LEU A 82 10.78 -8.78 -14.64
N SER A 83 11.46 -9.84 -15.15
CA SER A 83 12.40 -9.70 -16.26
C SER A 83 11.78 -9.18 -17.56
N LYS A 84 10.45 -9.23 -17.68
CA LYS A 84 9.69 -8.72 -18.81
C LYS A 84 9.51 -7.18 -18.79
N TYR A 85 9.89 -6.53 -17.68
CA TYR A 85 9.73 -5.10 -17.45
C TYR A 85 11.07 -4.39 -17.28
N PRO A 86 11.10 -3.05 -17.41
CA PRO A 86 12.28 -2.28 -17.04
C PRO A 86 12.70 -2.54 -15.59
N LYS A 87 14.00 -2.50 -15.32
CA LYS A 87 14.55 -2.70 -13.99
C LYS A 87 13.96 -1.65 -13.02
N LEU A 88 13.46 -2.12 -11.89
CA LEU A 88 12.98 -1.26 -10.81
C LEU A 88 14.15 -0.43 -10.21
N PRO A 89 13.87 0.78 -9.69
CA PRO A 89 14.83 1.56 -8.93
C PRO A 89 15.32 0.82 -7.68
N GLU A 90 16.51 1.18 -7.20
CA GLU A 90 17.15 0.51 -6.05
C GLU A 90 16.43 0.69 -4.71
N ASN A 91 15.48 1.59 -4.63
CA ASN A 91 14.64 1.76 -3.44
C ASN A 91 13.39 0.88 -3.44
N ILE A 92 13.14 0.08 -4.51
CA ILE A 92 12.02 -0.88 -4.59
C ILE A 92 12.61 -2.30 -4.67
N ILE A 93 12.41 -3.07 -3.62
CA ILE A 93 13.10 -4.35 -3.40
C ILE A 93 12.07 -5.47 -3.22
N PHE A 94 12.21 -6.53 -4.02
CA PHE A 94 11.48 -7.79 -3.82
C PHE A 94 12.34 -8.73 -2.97
N THR A 95 11.77 -9.27 -1.87
CA THR A 95 12.47 -10.18 -0.96
C THR A 95 11.53 -11.15 -0.28
N ASP A 96 12.03 -12.36 0.02
CA ASP A 96 11.37 -13.37 0.85
C ASP A 96 11.63 -13.17 2.35
N ASP A 97 12.67 -12.41 2.71
CA ASP A 97 13.07 -12.08 4.08
C ASP A 97 12.78 -10.60 4.40
N GLY A 98 11.49 -10.25 4.44
CA GLY A 98 11.06 -8.87 4.61
C GLY A 98 11.43 -8.27 5.98
N GLU A 99 11.35 -9.05 7.06
CA GLU A 99 11.62 -8.57 8.43
C GLU A 99 13.08 -8.20 8.62
N SER A 100 13.99 -9.18 8.44
CA SER A 100 15.43 -8.91 8.57
C SER A 100 15.93 -7.85 7.58
N TYR A 101 15.26 -7.74 6.43
CA TYR A 101 15.63 -6.72 5.45
C TYR A 101 15.25 -5.32 5.94
N ILE A 102 14.03 -5.15 6.49
CA ILE A 102 13.59 -3.87 7.07
C ILE A 102 14.48 -3.48 8.24
N GLU A 103 14.82 -4.39 9.14
CA GLU A 103 15.73 -4.12 10.27
C GLU A 103 17.07 -3.53 9.81
N LYS A 104 17.64 -4.06 8.72
CA LYS A 104 18.86 -3.52 8.12
C LYS A 104 18.67 -2.11 7.53
N LEU A 105 17.52 -1.85 6.92
CA LEU A 105 17.20 -0.57 6.29
C LEU A 105 16.98 0.56 7.30
N ILE A 106 16.46 0.24 8.48
CA ILE A 106 16.14 1.23 9.53
C ILE A 106 17.30 1.45 10.51
N TYR A 107 18.39 0.71 10.36
CA TYR A 107 19.57 0.88 11.22
C TYR A 107 20.12 2.32 11.16
N GLY A 108 20.26 2.93 12.34
CA GLY A 108 20.76 4.31 12.46
C GLY A 108 19.67 5.39 12.42
N TYR A 109 18.42 5.04 12.16
CA TYR A 109 17.30 5.93 12.34
C TYR A 109 16.75 5.84 13.78
N LYS A 110 15.98 6.86 14.20
CA LYS A 110 15.30 6.86 15.51
C LYS A 110 13.87 6.38 15.40
N TYR A 111 13.21 6.70 14.29
CA TYR A 111 11.81 6.46 14.06
C TYR A 111 11.59 5.74 12.74
N ILE A 112 10.49 5.01 12.64
CA ILE A 112 10.03 4.39 11.42
C ILE A 112 8.56 4.76 11.16
N TYR A 113 8.26 5.18 9.93
CA TYR A 113 6.92 5.19 9.38
C TYR A 113 6.78 3.94 8.53
N HIS A 114 6.08 2.94 9.09
CA HIS A 114 5.83 1.65 8.45
C HIS A 114 4.55 1.75 7.63
N ILE A 115 4.72 1.98 6.33
CA ILE A 115 3.69 2.40 5.39
C ILE A 115 3.08 1.19 4.72
N ARG A 116 1.76 1.05 4.80
CA ARG A 116 1.01 0.01 4.12
C ARG A 116 0.38 0.51 2.83
N ILE A 117 0.51 -0.31 1.78
CA ILE A 117 -0.30 -0.28 0.57
C ILE A 117 -0.41 -1.71 0.02
N ASP A 118 -1.52 -2.03 -0.63
CA ASP A 118 -1.68 -3.32 -1.30
C ASP A 118 -1.00 -3.28 -2.69
N SER A 119 -0.58 -4.44 -3.19
CA SER A 119 0.25 -4.55 -4.41
C SER A 119 -0.47 -4.23 -5.72
N ASP A 120 -1.71 -3.75 -5.66
CA ASP A 120 -2.56 -3.33 -6.78
C ASP A 120 -3.07 -1.89 -6.68
N ASN A 121 -2.78 -1.18 -5.59
CA ASN A 121 -3.22 0.20 -5.36
C ASN A 121 -2.11 1.21 -5.70
N MET A 122 -2.47 2.49 -5.79
CA MET A 122 -1.53 3.57 -6.13
C MET A 122 -1.47 4.63 -5.04
N PHE A 123 -0.29 5.21 -4.82
CA PHE A 123 -0.17 6.48 -4.13
C PHE A 123 -0.32 7.65 -5.11
N SER A 124 -0.76 8.81 -4.62
CA SER A 124 -0.54 10.08 -5.32
C SER A 124 0.97 10.36 -5.43
N SER A 125 1.38 11.15 -6.40
CA SER A 125 2.80 11.46 -6.61
C SER A 125 3.44 12.22 -5.44
N SER A 126 2.64 12.91 -4.60
CA SER A 126 3.08 13.69 -3.45
C SER A 126 3.02 12.93 -2.11
N TYR A 127 2.54 11.69 -2.07
CA TYR A 127 2.25 10.99 -0.82
C TYR A 127 3.46 10.90 0.14
N ILE A 128 4.60 10.46 -0.36
CA ILE A 128 5.83 10.36 0.46
C ILE A 128 6.34 11.75 0.90
N GLU A 129 6.17 12.77 0.05
CA GLU A 129 6.48 14.14 0.41
C GLU A 129 5.57 14.65 1.56
N GLU A 130 4.28 14.35 1.52
CA GLU A 130 3.34 14.73 2.57
C GLU A 130 3.62 14.00 3.88
N LEU A 131 3.87 12.69 3.83
CA LEU A 131 4.32 11.92 5.00
C LEU A 131 5.59 12.51 5.63
N SER A 132 6.54 12.98 4.82
CA SER A 132 7.81 13.54 5.32
C SER A 132 7.63 14.85 6.11
N LYS A 133 6.49 15.52 5.98
CA LYS A 133 6.14 16.75 6.72
C LYS A 133 5.54 16.47 8.10
N VAL A 134 4.96 15.29 8.29
CA VAL A 134 4.46 14.86 9.59
C VAL A 134 5.65 14.66 10.53
N LYS A 135 5.57 15.24 11.72
CA LYS A 135 6.63 15.13 12.73
C LYS A 135 6.26 14.08 13.75
N TYR A 136 7.22 13.23 14.06
CA TYR A 136 7.06 12.31 15.18
C TYR A 136 6.75 13.05 16.47
N ASN A 137 5.82 12.51 17.24
CA ASN A 137 5.61 12.81 18.65
C ASN A 137 5.31 11.48 19.38
N GLU A 138 5.53 11.44 20.69
CA GLU A 138 5.44 10.20 21.48
C GLU A 138 4.03 9.58 21.53
N GLU A 139 2.99 10.36 21.26
CA GLU A 139 1.61 9.88 21.27
C GLU A 139 1.17 9.37 19.88
N LEU A 140 1.85 9.77 18.81
CA LEU A 140 1.47 9.45 17.44
C LEU A 140 1.69 7.96 17.12
N GLN A 141 0.63 7.26 16.80
CA GLN A 141 0.63 5.83 16.50
C GLN A 141 0.38 5.53 15.01
N CYS A 142 -0.30 6.44 14.31
CA CYS A 142 -0.72 6.23 12.92
C CYS A 142 -0.77 7.55 12.15
N ILE A 143 -0.44 7.49 10.85
CA ILE A 143 -0.73 8.55 9.89
C ILE A 143 -1.72 7.96 8.89
N LEU A 144 -2.91 8.53 8.81
CA LEU A 144 -4.05 7.97 8.08
C LEU A 144 -4.40 8.83 6.88
N SER A 145 -4.65 8.19 5.73
CA SER A 145 -5.04 8.86 4.49
C SER A 145 -6.49 8.51 4.17
N GLN A 146 -7.45 9.36 4.58
CA GLN A 146 -8.87 9.07 4.45
C GLN A 146 -9.46 9.43 3.08
N ASN A 147 -8.87 10.40 2.39
CA ASN A 147 -9.30 10.83 1.06
C ASN A 147 -8.48 10.15 -0.03
N GLY A 148 -9.14 9.68 -1.05
CA GLY A 148 -8.54 9.01 -2.19
C GLY A 148 -9.52 8.83 -3.33
N TYR A 149 -9.18 7.94 -4.25
CA TYR A 149 -10.03 7.61 -5.39
C TYR A 149 -10.27 6.10 -5.45
N LEU A 150 -11.38 5.74 -6.09
CA LEU A 150 -11.69 4.38 -6.51
C LEU A 150 -11.66 4.36 -8.04
N TYR A 151 -10.81 3.50 -8.63
CA TYR A 151 -10.66 3.40 -10.07
C TYR A 151 -10.97 1.97 -10.57
N ASP A 152 -11.94 1.86 -11.46
CA ASP A 152 -12.21 0.60 -12.18
C ASP A 152 -11.38 0.53 -13.45
N SER A 153 -10.40 -0.34 -13.44
CA SER A 153 -9.50 -0.55 -14.57
C SER A 153 -10.12 -1.35 -15.73
N ASN A 154 -11.28 -1.97 -15.52
CA ASN A 154 -11.98 -2.72 -16.56
C ASN A 154 -12.85 -1.82 -17.44
N GLU A 155 -13.57 -0.89 -16.80
CA GLU A 155 -14.52 0.00 -17.48
C GLU A 155 -14.03 1.45 -17.52
N ASN A 156 -12.80 1.71 -17.06
CA ASN A 156 -12.23 3.05 -16.97
C ASN A 156 -13.17 4.03 -16.24
N ARG A 157 -13.69 3.63 -15.06
CA ARG A 157 -14.54 4.47 -14.20
C ARG A 157 -13.73 4.99 -13.03
N LEU A 158 -14.07 6.18 -12.54
CA LEU A 158 -13.41 6.83 -11.40
C LEU A 158 -14.45 7.39 -10.44
N ALA A 159 -14.21 7.24 -9.15
CA ALA A 159 -14.98 7.90 -8.11
C ALA A 159 -14.06 8.58 -7.10
N ASP A 160 -14.44 9.80 -6.68
CA ASP A 160 -13.93 10.42 -5.46
C ASP A 160 -14.35 9.55 -4.26
N MET A 161 -13.46 9.34 -3.31
CA MET A 161 -13.71 8.44 -2.19
C MET A 161 -13.15 8.99 -0.89
N PHE A 162 -14.04 9.05 0.11
CA PHE A 162 -13.65 9.11 1.51
C PHE A 162 -13.84 7.74 2.14
N HIS A 163 -12.82 7.24 2.83
CA HIS A 163 -12.86 5.99 3.57
C HIS A 163 -12.42 6.22 5.01
N THR A 164 -13.26 5.87 5.99
CA THR A 164 -12.97 6.12 7.41
C THR A 164 -11.65 5.50 7.88
N SER A 165 -11.35 4.28 7.43
CA SER A 165 -10.11 3.57 7.77
C SER A 165 -9.60 2.77 6.56
N PRO A 166 -9.00 3.44 5.56
CA PRO A 166 -8.54 2.79 4.34
C PRO A 166 -7.35 1.85 4.59
N SER A 167 -7.04 1.02 3.61
CA SER A 167 -5.87 0.15 3.64
C SER A 167 -4.54 0.89 3.39
N VAL A 168 -4.59 2.20 3.21
CA VAL A 168 -3.42 3.08 3.03
C VAL A 168 -3.21 3.92 4.29
N TYR A 169 -2.17 3.58 5.04
CA TYR A 169 -1.78 4.26 6.27
C TYR A 169 -0.31 3.98 6.60
N ALA A 170 0.26 4.76 7.51
CA ALA A 170 1.57 4.48 8.10
C ALA A 170 1.43 4.27 9.61
N LEU A 171 1.94 3.15 10.13
CA LEU A 171 2.12 2.96 11.56
C LEU A 171 3.44 3.60 12.00
N VAL A 172 3.42 4.22 13.16
CA VAL A 172 4.54 5.01 13.67
C VAL A 172 5.14 4.33 14.88
N TYR A 173 6.47 4.14 14.86
CA TYR A 173 7.20 3.49 15.95
C TYR A 173 8.53 4.20 16.20
N THR A 174 9.09 4.02 17.40
CA THR A 174 10.53 4.10 17.55
C THR A 174 11.18 2.88 16.88
N VAL A 175 12.42 3.01 16.42
CA VAL A 175 13.14 1.87 15.83
C VAL A 175 13.33 0.75 16.87
N ASP A 176 13.59 1.12 18.13
CA ASP A 176 13.76 0.15 19.22
C ASP A 176 12.49 -0.67 19.45
N ASP A 177 11.31 -0.03 19.51
CA ASP A 177 10.03 -0.73 19.64
C ASP A 177 9.76 -1.66 18.46
N PHE A 178 10.04 -1.19 17.24
CA PHE A 178 9.84 -2.00 16.03
C PHE A 178 10.73 -3.24 16.02
N ILE A 179 12.02 -3.11 16.33
CA ILE A 179 12.98 -4.23 16.40
C ILE A 179 12.64 -5.20 17.55
N CYS A 180 12.11 -4.69 18.68
CA CYS A 180 11.62 -5.54 19.76
C CYS A 180 10.31 -6.27 19.45
N GLY A 181 9.73 -6.08 18.25
CA GLY A 181 8.49 -6.73 17.82
C GLY A 181 7.21 -6.10 18.38
N PHE A 182 7.30 -4.88 18.93
CA PHE A 182 6.10 -4.17 19.37
C PHE A 182 5.23 -3.83 18.15
N GLN A 183 3.94 -4.12 18.24
CA GLN A 183 2.96 -3.83 17.19
C GLN A 183 1.74 -3.13 17.75
N HIS A 184 1.31 -2.06 17.11
CA HIS A 184 0.01 -1.46 17.40
C HIS A 184 -1.11 -2.45 17.05
N ARG A 185 -1.99 -2.69 18.02
CA ARG A 185 -3.10 -3.63 17.82
C ARG A 185 -4.16 -3.02 16.89
N LEU A 186 -4.31 -3.60 15.72
CA LEU A 186 -5.37 -3.28 14.77
C LEU A 186 -6.52 -4.29 14.90
N GLU A 187 -7.62 -3.87 15.50
CA GLU A 187 -8.83 -4.68 15.53
C GLU A 187 -9.49 -4.69 14.15
N ASN A 188 -9.86 -5.88 13.66
CA ASN A 188 -10.45 -6.06 12.33
C ASN A 188 -9.57 -5.51 11.19
N SER A 189 -8.28 -5.85 11.19
CA SER A 189 -7.35 -5.45 10.13
C SER A 189 -7.22 -3.91 10.04
N HIS A 190 -7.14 -3.36 8.83
CA HIS A 190 -7.01 -1.92 8.60
C HIS A 190 -8.13 -1.07 9.22
N TRP A 191 -9.33 -1.64 9.45
CA TRP A 191 -10.43 -0.94 10.12
C TRP A 191 -10.10 -0.46 11.54
N GLY A 192 -9.11 -1.09 12.18
CA GLY A 192 -8.61 -0.67 13.49
C GLY A 192 -7.74 0.58 13.47
N ALA A 193 -7.16 0.95 12.32
CA ALA A 193 -6.22 2.08 12.24
C ALA A 193 -6.85 3.41 12.67
N VAL A 194 -8.14 3.62 12.36
CA VAL A 194 -8.86 4.85 12.76
C VAL A 194 -8.98 5.01 14.28
N LYS A 195 -8.83 3.94 15.07
CA LYS A 195 -8.93 3.95 16.54
C LYS A 195 -7.61 4.35 17.22
N LEU A 196 -6.51 4.33 16.51
CA LEU A 196 -5.20 4.75 17.02
C LEU A 196 -5.12 6.27 17.19
N VAL A 197 -4.20 6.75 18.01
CA VAL A 197 -3.84 8.17 18.05
C VAL A 197 -3.18 8.53 16.73
N LYS A 198 -3.77 9.45 15.99
CA LYS A 198 -3.42 9.65 14.58
C LYS A 198 -3.33 11.10 14.15
N GLU A 199 -2.53 11.31 13.10
CA GLU A 199 -2.67 12.44 12.19
C GLU A 199 -3.34 12.00 10.88
N VAL A 200 -4.01 12.93 10.21
CA VAL A 200 -4.72 12.67 8.95
C VAL A 200 -4.11 13.50 7.84
N ILE A 201 -3.73 12.86 6.74
CA ILE A 201 -3.38 13.54 5.50
C ILE A 201 -4.69 13.91 4.80
N GLU A 202 -4.93 15.21 4.61
CA GLU A 202 -6.19 15.75 4.10
C GLU A 202 -6.31 15.64 2.56
N SER A 203 -5.19 15.54 1.85
CA SER A 203 -5.17 15.41 0.39
C SER A 203 -5.67 14.04 -0.08
N HIS A 204 -6.03 13.95 -1.36
CA HIS A 204 -6.33 12.67 -2.03
C HIS A 204 -5.03 11.92 -2.28
N SER A 205 -4.67 11.05 -1.35
CA SER A 205 -3.33 10.45 -1.25
C SER A 205 -3.17 9.13 -2.00
N TYR A 206 -4.27 8.50 -2.46
CA TYR A 206 -4.21 7.17 -3.06
C TYR A 206 -5.36 6.93 -4.05
N ALA A 207 -5.19 5.88 -4.86
CA ALA A 207 -6.27 5.28 -5.65
C ALA A 207 -6.35 3.77 -5.35
N LEU A 208 -7.53 3.30 -4.93
CA LEU A 208 -7.86 1.88 -4.89
C LEU A 208 -8.24 1.42 -6.30
N ILE A 209 -7.58 0.37 -6.77
CA ILE A 209 -7.78 -0.14 -8.13
C ILE A 209 -8.66 -1.39 -8.10
N THR A 210 -9.78 -1.36 -8.80
CA THR A 210 -10.54 -2.58 -9.07
C THR A 210 -10.16 -3.17 -10.41
N HIS A 211 -9.97 -4.48 -10.45
CA HIS A 211 -9.57 -5.24 -11.63
C HIS A 211 -10.19 -6.64 -11.62
N LYS A 212 -10.12 -7.38 -12.74
CA LYS A 212 -10.83 -8.66 -12.95
C LYS A 212 -10.61 -9.76 -11.89
N LYS A 213 -9.47 -9.71 -11.19
CA LYS A 213 -9.09 -10.73 -10.19
C LYS A 213 -9.00 -10.17 -8.77
N ASN A 214 -9.66 -9.06 -8.46
CA ASN A 214 -9.82 -8.66 -7.06
C ASN A 214 -10.64 -9.72 -6.32
N ILE A 215 -10.28 -9.95 -5.06
CA ILE A 215 -10.97 -10.92 -4.20
C ILE A 215 -12.21 -10.25 -3.59
N ASP A 216 -12.05 -9.08 -3.00
CA ASP A 216 -13.08 -8.40 -2.22
C ASP A 216 -13.49 -7.03 -2.79
N ASN A 217 -12.71 -6.46 -3.70
CA ASN A 217 -12.96 -5.12 -4.22
C ASN A 217 -13.72 -5.17 -5.54
N ASN A 218 -14.97 -4.70 -5.52
CA ASN A 218 -15.79 -4.48 -6.69
C ASN A 218 -16.25 -3.01 -6.69
N PHE A 219 -16.10 -2.31 -7.81
CA PHE A 219 -16.40 -0.89 -7.92
C PHE A 219 -17.84 -0.57 -7.50
N ASP A 220 -18.81 -1.28 -8.06
CA ASP A 220 -20.24 -1.03 -7.79
C ASP A 220 -20.64 -1.39 -6.35
N LEU A 221 -20.03 -2.42 -5.76
CA LEU A 221 -20.28 -2.77 -4.37
C LEU A 221 -19.73 -1.68 -3.43
N ILE A 222 -18.54 -1.14 -3.71
CA ILE A 222 -17.96 -0.06 -2.90
C ILE A 222 -18.79 1.22 -3.02
N LEU A 223 -19.34 1.54 -4.21
CA LEU A 223 -20.25 2.68 -4.37
C LEU A 223 -21.51 2.57 -3.50
N GLN A 224 -21.92 1.37 -3.16
CA GLN A 224 -23.12 1.10 -2.34
C GLN A 224 -22.84 1.12 -0.83
N VAL A 225 -21.57 1.05 -0.39
CA VAL A 225 -21.19 1.19 1.01
C VAL A 225 -21.41 2.65 1.41
N GLY A 226 -22.34 2.88 2.32
CA GLY A 226 -22.70 4.25 2.72
C GLY A 226 -21.85 4.80 3.86
N TYR A 227 -22.02 6.10 4.11
CA TYR A 227 -21.55 6.74 5.35
C TYR A 227 -22.10 5.99 6.58
N PRO A 228 -21.35 5.85 7.70
CA PRO A 228 -20.08 6.57 7.97
C PRO A 228 -18.81 5.84 7.48
N LEU A 229 -18.89 4.68 6.88
CA LEU A 229 -17.71 3.88 6.57
C LEU A 229 -17.01 4.34 5.30
N ILE A 230 -17.74 4.45 4.20
CA ILE A 230 -17.24 4.90 2.90
C ILE A 230 -18.24 5.90 2.31
N ARG A 231 -17.74 6.95 1.69
CA ARG A 231 -18.52 7.87 0.87
C ARG A 231 -17.84 7.98 -0.49
N THR A 232 -18.60 7.75 -1.54
CA THR A 232 -18.09 7.83 -2.91
C THR A 232 -18.97 8.73 -3.76
N LYS A 233 -18.35 9.35 -4.76
CA LYS A 233 -19.05 10.12 -5.81
C LYS A 233 -18.37 9.83 -7.15
N GLU A 234 -19.09 9.21 -8.08
CA GLU A 234 -18.55 8.93 -9.42
C GLU A 234 -18.25 10.24 -10.17
N MET A 235 -17.11 10.25 -10.87
CA MET A 235 -16.56 11.41 -11.55
C MET A 235 -16.63 11.23 -13.07
N PHE A 236 -16.85 12.36 -13.80
CA PHE A 236 -17.01 12.34 -15.25
C PHE A 236 -16.27 13.51 -15.89
N GLY A 237 -16.10 13.45 -17.21
CA GLY A 237 -15.57 14.54 -18.02
C GLY A 237 -14.19 15.00 -17.60
N GLU A 238 -13.96 16.31 -17.65
CA GLU A 238 -12.66 16.94 -17.41
C GLU A 238 -12.12 16.71 -15.99
N GLU A 239 -12.98 16.67 -14.99
CA GLU A 239 -12.60 16.40 -13.61
C GLU A 239 -11.96 15.00 -13.48
N LYS A 240 -12.61 13.96 -14.07
CA LYS A 240 -12.06 12.61 -14.13
C LYS A 240 -10.73 12.57 -14.89
N GLU A 241 -10.65 13.18 -16.06
CA GLU A 241 -9.43 13.19 -16.86
C GLU A 241 -8.25 13.82 -16.13
N THR A 242 -8.49 14.88 -15.36
CA THR A 242 -7.47 15.55 -14.56
C THR A 242 -6.87 14.59 -13.54
N VAL A 243 -7.71 13.88 -12.80
CA VAL A 243 -7.24 12.87 -11.81
C VAL A 243 -6.51 11.72 -12.48
N LEU A 244 -7.03 11.20 -13.61
CA LEU A 244 -6.37 10.12 -14.34
C LEU A 244 -4.96 10.51 -14.82
N LYS A 245 -4.77 11.76 -15.25
CA LYS A 245 -3.45 12.30 -15.61
C LYS A 245 -2.53 12.44 -14.41
N GLU A 246 -3.04 12.92 -13.28
CA GLU A 246 -2.29 13.07 -12.03
C GLU A 246 -1.73 11.72 -11.55
N PHE A 247 -2.54 10.65 -11.65
CA PHE A 247 -2.12 9.29 -11.33
C PHE A 247 -1.40 8.57 -12.50
N ASN A 248 -1.17 9.24 -13.61
CA ASN A 248 -0.58 8.64 -14.82
C ASN A 248 -1.35 7.39 -15.31
N LEU A 249 -2.67 7.41 -15.22
CA LEU A 249 -3.54 6.32 -15.67
C LEU A 249 -3.94 6.43 -17.15
N ILE A 250 -3.74 7.63 -17.72
CA ILE A 250 -3.89 7.93 -19.15
C ILE A 250 -2.74 8.78 -19.66
#